data_ca4ebbe53f887ccfa872fcae08f5162f
#
_entry.id   ca4ebbe53f887ccfa872fcae08f5162f
#
_cell.length_a   1.000
_cell.length_b   1.000
_cell.length_c   1.000
_cell.angle_alpha   90.00
_cell.angle_beta   90.00
_cell.angle_gamma   90.00
#
_symmetry.space_group_name_H-M   'P 1'
#
loop_
_entity.id
_entity.type
_entity.pdbx_description
1 polymer ?
#
loop_
_entity_poly.entity_id
_entity_poly.type
_entity_poly.pdbx_seq_one_letter_code
_entity_poly.pdbx_strand_id
1 'polypeptide(L)'
;MSKQRRNPEKGDILATIKTTMGDIKVILFPDAAPKAVENFTTHAKNGYYNGIIFHRVIPDFMIQGGDPLGRGTGGESIWGGSFEDEFSPEYHNLRGALSMANAGPNTNGSQFFIVQADSVDGRFIPQMERLPEMFTPDSVEDYKAVGGTPWLDFRHTVFGQTVEGMDAVDAIAAVERDSSDKPLEDVSIVSIEIEKL
;
A
#
# COMPACT_ATOMS: atom_id res chain seq x y z
N MET A 1 -11.59 8.76 14.47
CA MET A 1 -11.29 8.03 13.20
C MET A 1 -10.65 9.04 12.27
N SER A 2 -9.46 8.76 11.83
CA SER A 2 -8.67 9.69 11.02
C SER A 2 -9.27 9.91 9.61
N LYS A 3 -8.77 10.94 8.94
CA LYS A 3 -9.07 11.24 7.53
C LYS A 3 -8.74 10.06 6.61
N GLN A 4 -7.74 9.26 6.95
CA GLN A 4 -7.32 8.09 6.18
C GLN A 4 -8.37 6.97 6.16
N ARG A 5 -9.09 6.76 7.27
CA ARG A 5 -10.04 5.66 7.43
C ARG A 5 -11.49 6.02 7.13
N ARG A 6 -11.75 7.20 6.58
CA ARG A 6 -13.10 7.62 6.19
C ARG A 6 -13.69 6.75 5.07
N ASN A 7 -14.98 6.75 4.95
CA ASN A 7 -15.65 6.18 3.78
C ASN A 7 -15.40 7.04 2.54
N PRO A 8 -15.36 6.42 1.35
CA PRO A 8 -15.32 7.16 0.09
C PRO A 8 -16.53 8.09 -0.09
N GLU A 9 -16.30 9.23 -0.70
CA GLU A 9 -17.32 10.24 -0.98
C GLU A 9 -17.14 10.84 -2.38
N LYS A 10 -18.12 11.64 -2.82
CA LYS A 10 -18.09 12.25 -4.15
C LYS A 10 -16.82 13.08 -4.37
N GLY A 11 -16.13 12.79 -5.46
CA GLY A 11 -14.87 13.42 -5.85
C GLY A 11 -13.64 12.59 -5.57
N ASP A 12 -13.76 11.52 -4.76
CA ASP A 12 -12.67 10.60 -4.49
C ASP A 12 -12.29 9.77 -5.72
N ILE A 13 -11.02 9.38 -5.75
CA ILE A 13 -10.48 8.45 -6.74
C ILE A 13 -10.39 7.07 -6.08
N LEU A 14 -11.04 6.09 -6.69
CA LEU A 14 -10.96 4.69 -6.27
C LEU A 14 -10.16 3.87 -7.29
N ALA A 15 -9.39 2.91 -6.77
CA ALA A 15 -8.76 1.87 -7.55
C ALA A 15 -9.30 0.51 -7.12
N THR A 16 -9.79 -0.29 -8.07
CA THR A 16 -10.13 -1.69 -7.82
C THR A 16 -9.04 -2.56 -8.41
N ILE A 17 -8.23 -3.16 -7.53
CA ILE A 17 -7.19 -4.11 -7.90
C ILE A 17 -7.85 -5.48 -7.99
N LYS A 18 -8.10 -5.94 -9.21
CA LYS A 18 -8.65 -7.28 -9.46
C LYS A 18 -7.52 -8.28 -9.44
N THR A 19 -7.59 -9.24 -8.53
CA THR A 19 -6.57 -10.29 -8.40
C THR A 19 -7.16 -11.67 -8.64
N THR A 20 -6.30 -12.65 -8.86
CA THR A 20 -6.72 -14.06 -8.97
C THR A 20 -7.29 -14.64 -7.67
N MET A 21 -7.21 -13.90 -6.56
CA MET A 21 -7.73 -14.30 -5.23
C MET A 21 -8.81 -13.35 -4.70
N GLY A 22 -9.34 -12.45 -5.53
CA GLY A 22 -10.41 -11.51 -5.17
C GLY A 22 -10.02 -10.06 -5.43
N ASP A 23 -11.01 -9.19 -5.32
CA ASP A 23 -10.86 -7.77 -5.58
C ASP A 23 -10.50 -7.00 -4.32
N ILE A 24 -9.62 -6.02 -4.48
CA ILE A 24 -9.19 -5.12 -3.41
C ILE A 24 -9.51 -3.70 -3.87
N LYS A 25 -10.43 -3.01 -3.17
CA LYS A 25 -10.81 -1.63 -3.49
C LYS A 25 -10.11 -0.66 -2.56
N VAL A 26 -9.48 0.35 -3.13
CA VAL A 26 -8.64 1.33 -2.43
C VAL A 26 -9.09 2.74 -2.76
N ILE A 27 -9.23 3.59 -1.75
CA ILE A 27 -9.32 5.04 -1.93
C ILE A 27 -7.91 5.60 -2.07
N LEU A 28 -7.69 6.50 -3.04
CA LEU A 28 -6.39 7.13 -3.27
C LEU A 28 -6.35 8.56 -2.69
N PHE A 29 -5.16 9.01 -2.30
CA PHE A 29 -4.93 10.28 -1.60
C PHE A 29 -4.06 11.25 -2.41
N PRO A 30 -4.59 11.90 -3.47
CA PRO A 30 -3.82 12.84 -4.28
C PRO A 30 -3.42 14.13 -3.53
N ASP A 31 -4.07 14.43 -2.41
CA ASP A 31 -3.71 15.53 -1.52
C ASP A 31 -2.44 15.24 -0.69
N ALA A 32 -2.21 13.97 -0.35
CA ALA A 32 -1.05 13.53 0.41
C ALA A 32 0.14 13.17 -0.47
N ALA A 33 -0.12 12.48 -1.58
CA ALA A 33 0.91 11.92 -2.45
C ALA A 33 0.52 12.07 -3.93
N PRO A 34 0.51 13.30 -4.47
CA PRO A 34 0.05 13.57 -5.82
C PRO A 34 0.83 12.81 -6.90
N LYS A 35 2.15 12.69 -6.76
CA LYS A 35 2.99 11.96 -7.73
C LYS A 35 2.77 10.45 -7.67
N ALA A 36 2.71 9.88 -6.46
CA ALA A 36 2.45 8.45 -6.31
C ALA A 36 1.08 8.08 -6.88
N VAL A 37 0.05 8.90 -6.65
CA VAL A 37 -1.28 8.68 -7.21
C VAL A 37 -1.28 8.81 -8.73
N GLU A 38 -0.65 9.85 -9.29
CA GLU A 38 -0.53 10.03 -10.74
C GLU A 38 0.20 8.85 -11.39
N ASN A 39 1.33 8.44 -10.82
CA ASN A 39 2.11 7.29 -11.28
C ASN A 39 1.28 6.01 -11.29
N PHE A 40 0.66 5.68 -10.17
CA PHE A 40 -0.13 4.47 -10.02
C PHE A 40 -1.35 4.44 -10.95
N THR A 41 -2.12 5.53 -11.01
CA THR A 41 -3.32 5.60 -11.84
C THR A 41 -3.01 5.58 -13.32
N THR A 42 -1.92 6.22 -13.75
CA THR A 42 -1.47 6.21 -15.15
C THR A 42 -0.99 4.81 -15.56
N HIS A 43 -0.17 4.17 -14.76
CA HIS A 43 0.23 2.78 -14.98
C HIS A 43 -0.98 1.84 -15.05
N ALA A 44 -1.93 2.00 -14.12
CA ALA A 44 -3.15 1.17 -14.09
C ALA A 44 -3.98 1.32 -15.36
N LYS A 45 -4.24 2.56 -15.80
CA LYS A 45 -5.00 2.86 -17.03
C LYS A 45 -4.33 2.34 -18.30
N ASN A 46 -3.00 2.29 -18.31
CA ASN A 46 -2.21 1.77 -19.43
C ASN A 46 -2.08 0.23 -19.41
N GLY A 47 -2.66 -0.45 -18.43
CA GLY A 47 -2.55 -1.90 -18.31
C GLY A 47 -1.18 -2.39 -17.86
N TYR A 48 -0.32 -1.51 -17.34
CA TYR A 48 1.05 -1.83 -16.91
C TYR A 48 1.08 -2.96 -15.87
N TYR A 49 0.12 -2.94 -14.92
CA TYR A 49 0.07 -3.92 -13.84
C TYR A 49 -0.60 -5.25 -14.23
N ASN A 50 -1.22 -5.34 -15.41
CA ASN A 50 -1.92 -6.56 -15.83
C ASN A 50 -0.96 -7.75 -15.91
N GLY A 51 -1.28 -8.83 -15.22
CA GLY A 51 -0.47 -10.05 -15.17
C GLY A 51 0.71 -10.01 -14.22
N ILE A 52 0.99 -8.87 -13.56
CA ILE A 52 2.08 -8.78 -12.58
C ILE A 52 1.67 -9.51 -11.29
N ILE A 53 2.62 -10.27 -10.73
CA ILE A 53 2.40 -11.07 -9.53
C ILE A 53 2.69 -10.29 -8.24
N PHE A 54 2.12 -10.76 -7.13
CA PHE A 54 2.62 -10.43 -5.80
C PHE A 54 3.83 -11.31 -5.51
N HIS A 55 5.03 -10.77 -5.72
CA HIS A 55 6.28 -11.52 -5.66
C HIS A 55 6.81 -11.70 -4.23
N ARG A 56 6.28 -10.99 -3.25
CA ARG A 56 6.67 -11.07 -1.84
C ARG A 56 5.45 -10.88 -0.95
N VAL A 57 5.11 -11.90 -0.17
CA VAL A 57 4.00 -11.87 0.77
C VAL A 57 4.46 -12.39 2.12
N ILE A 58 4.15 -11.66 3.20
CA ILE A 58 4.54 -12.02 4.56
C ILE A 58 3.33 -11.82 5.48
N PRO A 59 2.78 -12.90 6.09
CA PRO A 59 1.71 -12.79 7.08
C PRO A 59 2.12 -11.86 8.23
N ASP A 60 1.16 -11.15 8.79
CA ASP A 60 1.35 -10.17 9.86
C ASP A 60 2.29 -9.01 9.46
N PHE A 61 2.44 -8.78 8.16
CA PHE A 61 3.23 -7.69 7.61
C PHE A 61 2.55 -7.06 6.38
N MET A 62 2.82 -7.56 5.17
CA MET A 62 2.33 -6.93 3.93
C MET A 62 2.30 -7.90 2.75
N ILE A 63 1.63 -7.49 1.68
CA ILE A 63 1.74 -8.11 0.35
C ILE A 63 2.32 -7.08 -0.63
N GLN A 64 3.32 -7.47 -1.40
CA GLN A 64 4.05 -6.59 -2.32
C GLN A 64 4.01 -7.10 -3.75
N GLY A 65 3.74 -6.18 -4.68
CA GLY A 65 3.72 -6.46 -6.12
C GLY A 65 4.11 -5.22 -6.93
N GLY A 66 3.78 -5.24 -8.22
CA GLY A 66 4.01 -4.11 -9.12
C GLY A 66 5.36 -4.11 -9.82
N ASP A 67 6.15 -5.19 -9.69
CA ASP A 67 7.38 -5.38 -10.45
C ASP A 67 7.10 -6.21 -11.71
N PRO A 68 7.28 -5.65 -12.93
CA PRO A 68 7.10 -6.41 -14.16
C PRO A 68 7.99 -7.65 -14.29
N LEU A 69 9.15 -7.65 -13.61
CA LEU A 69 10.05 -8.78 -13.56
C LEU A 69 9.66 -9.84 -12.52
N GLY A 70 8.77 -9.52 -11.61
CA GLY A 70 8.31 -10.42 -10.55
C GLY A 70 9.41 -10.88 -9.58
N ARG A 71 10.45 -10.06 -9.37
CA ARG A 71 11.62 -10.38 -8.54
C ARG A 71 11.96 -9.35 -7.47
N GLY A 72 11.28 -8.23 -7.46
CA GLY A 72 11.54 -7.10 -6.54
C GLY A 72 12.65 -6.16 -6.99
N THR A 73 13.23 -6.36 -8.18
CA THR A 73 14.36 -5.57 -8.69
C THR A 73 13.99 -4.65 -9.85
N GLY A 74 12.78 -4.77 -10.39
CA GLY A 74 12.33 -4.03 -11.56
C GLY A 74 11.25 -2.99 -11.27
N GLY A 75 10.76 -2.42 -12.36
CA GLY A 75 9.74 -1.40 -12.34
C GLY A 75 10.30 0.02 -12.35
N GLU A 76 9.62 0.87 -13.09
CA GLU A 76 9.96 2.29 -13.21
C GLU A 76 8.70 3.14 -13.09
N SER A 77 8.90 4.43 -12.82
CA SER A 77 7.80 5.39 -12.82
C SER A 77 7.34 5.72 -14.23
N ILE A 78 6.19 6.39 -14.34
CA ILE A 78 5.68 6.92 -15.62
C ILE A 78 6.58 7.96 -16.25
N TRP A 79 7.50 8.55 -15.47
CA TRP A 79 8.48 9.54 -15.96
C TRP A 79 9.81 8.92 -16.38
N GLY A 80 9.94 7.58 -16.24
CA GLY A 80 11.21 6.88 -16.39
C GLY A 80 12.11 7.03 -15.16
N GLY A 81 12.61 5.91 -14.63
CA GLY A 81 13.40 5.92 -13.39
C GLY A 81 12.57 6.14 -12.13
N SER A 82 13.18 6.73 -11.12
CA SER A 82 12.60 6.93 -9.78
C SER A 82 11.99 8.31 -9.59
N PHE A 83 11.09 8.41 -8.59
CA PHE A 83 10.57 9.71 -8.12
C PHE A 83 10.65 9.81 -6.60
N GLU A 84 10.55 11.03 -6.09
CA GLU A 84 10.73 11.38 -4.69
C GLU A 84 9.61 10.86 -3.77
N ASP A 85 9.95 10.71 -2.49
CA ASP A 85 8.99 10.39 -1.44
C ASP A 85 8.04 11.55 -1.15
N GLU A 86 6.82 11.21 -0.73
CA GLU A 86 5.77 12.14 -0.34
C GLU A 86 5.21 11.69 1.01
N PHE A 87 5.65 12.33 2.10
CA PHE A 87 5.25 11.97 3.46
C PHE A 87 4.25 12.97 4.05
N SER A 88 3.35 12.47 4.90
CA SER A 88 2.36 13.30 5.59
C SER A 88 2.12 12.76 6.99
N PRO A 89 1.98 13.62 8.02
CA PRO A 89 1.64 13.21 9.38
C PRO A 89 0.18 12.76 9.52
N GLU A 90 -0.64 12.90 8.49
CA GLU A 90 -2.05 12.49 8.49
C GLU A 90 -2.28 11.10 7.87
N TYR A 91 -1.28 10.55 7.17
CA TYR A 91 -1.40 9.28 6.45
C TYR A 91 -0.26 8.34 6.82
N HIS A 92 -0.62 7.16 7.28
CA HIS A 92 0.28 6.20 7.92
C HIS A 92 0.14 4.80 7.33
N ASN A 93 1.11 3.94 7.61
CA ASN A 93 1.07 2.52 7.23
C ASN A 93 0.16 1.71 8.17
N LEU A 94 -1.10 2.13 8.27
CA LEU A 94 -2.16 1.39 8.96
C LEU A 94 -2.48 0.10 8.22
N ARG A 95 -3.12 -0.86 8.88
CA ARG A 95 -3.68 -2.03 8.18
C ARG A 95 -4.53 -1.57 7.00
N GLY A 96 -4.24 -2.11 5.82
CA GLY A 96 -4.91 -1.77 4.56
C GLY A 96 -4.31 -0.58 3.82
N ALA A 97 -3.28 0.09 4.35
CA ALA A 97 -2.61 1.17 3.63
C ALA A 97 -1.95 0.66 2.34
N LEU A 98 -2.09 1.43 1.27
CA LEU A 98 -1.39 1.23 0.00
C LEU A 98 -0.21 2.19 -0.04
N SER A 99 1.00 1.62 -0.13
CA SER A 99 2.25 2.36 0.00
C SER A 99 3.26 1.99 -1.09
N MET A 100 4.17 2.91 -1.41
CA MET A 100 5.23 2.66 -2.38
C MET A 100 6.36 1.81 -1.75
N ALA A 101 6.71 0.72 -2.41
CA ALA A 101 7.98 0.04 -2.14
C ALA A 101 9.13 0.87 -2.71
N ASN A 102 10.30 0.79 -2.08
CA ASN A 102 11.49 1.51 -2.53
C ASN A 102 12.78 0.78 -2.11
N ALA A 103 13.91 1.25 -2.63
CA ALA A 103 15.27 0.79 -2.30
C ALA A 103 16.06 1.83 -1.50
N GLY A 104 15.39 2.63 -0.71
CA GLY A 104 15.90 3.75 0.07
C GLY A 104 15.21 5.07 -0.28
N PRO A 105 15.64 6.20 0.28
CA PRO A 105 15.00 7.50 0.04
C PRO A 105 14.90 7.86 -1.44
N ASN A 106 13.74 8.36 -1.86
CA ASN A 106 13.49 8.90 -3.19
C ASN A 106 13.76 7.92 -4.35
N THR A 107 13.42 6.65 -4.14
CA THR A 107 13.61 5.59 -5.14
C THR A 107 12.30 4.90 -5.54
N ASN A 108 11.18 5.61 -5.53
CA ASN A 108 9.89 5.09 -5.92
C ASN A 108 9.82 4.82 -7.42
N GLY A 109 9.33 3.66 -7.82
CA GLY A 109 9.13 3.26 -9.20
C GLY A 109 7.69 2.83 -9.46
N SER A 110 7.47 1.53 -9.72
CA SER A 110 6.12 0.97 -9.91
C SER A 110 5.70 0.01 -8.80
N GLN A 111 6.62 -0.47 -7.98
CA GLN A 111 6.30 -1.44 -6.93
C GLN A 111 5.55 -0.79 -5.77
N PHE A 112 4.57 -1.50 -5.25
CA PHE A 112 3.75 -1.09 -4.12
C PHE A 112 3.51 -2.27 -3.18
N PHE A 113 3.06 -1.96 -1.96
CA PHE A 113 2.60 -2.97 -1.03
C PHE A 113 1.30 -2.53 -0.34
N ILE A 114 0.56 -3.52 0.16
CA ILE A 114 -0.61 -3.30 1.01
C ILE A 114 -0.29 -3.88 2.39
N VAL A 115 -0.43 -3.07 3.42
CA VAL A 115 -0.19 -3.47 4.81
C VAL A 115 -1.25 -4.45 5.25
N GLN A 116 -0.83 -5.61 5.73
CA GLN A 116 -1.72 -6.68 6.17
C GLN A 116 -1.77 -6.81 7.70
N ALA A 117 -0.70 -6.42 8.42
CA ALA A 117 -0.60 -6.53 9.88
C ALA A 117 -1.85 -5.99 10.59
N ASP A 118 -2.50 -6.82 11.40
CA ASP A 118 -3.74 -6.52 12.13
C ASP A 118 -3.53 -6.05 13.57
N SER A 119 -2.27 -5.95 13.98
CA SER A 119 -1.86 -5.50 15.30
C SER A 119 -0.57 -4.70 15.24
N VAL A 120 -0.30 -3.95 16.28
CA VAL A 120 0.96 -3.23 16.48
C VAL A 120 1.54 -3.63 17.83
N ASP A 121 2.84 -3.87 17.89
CA ASP A 121 3.52 -4.11 19.17
C ASP A 121 3.32 -2.89 20.09
N GLY A 122 2.79 -3.14 21.29
CA GLY A 122 2.46 -2.09 22.26
C GLY A 122 3.63 -1.17 22.64
N ARG A 123 4.88 -1.58 22.37
CA ARG A 123 6.08 -0.75 22.58
C ARG A 123 6.15 0.45 21.63
N PHE A 124 5.50 0.38 20.46
CA PHE A 124 5.46 1.50 19.51
C PHE A 124 4.52 2.62 19.96
N ILE A 125 3.44 2.30 20.68
CA ILE A 125 2.42 3.29 21.05
C ILE A 125 3.03 4.46 21.85
N PRO A 126 3.77 4.24 22.97
CA PRO A 126 4.39 5.35 23.69
C PRO A 126 5.43 6.12 22.87
N GLN A 127 6.07 5.47 21.90
CA GLN A 127 7.03 6.15 21.01
C GLN A 127 6.30 7.11 20.07
N MET A 128 5.18 6.69 19.48
CA MET A 128 4.36 7.54 18.62
C MET A 128 3.80 8.73 19.38
N GLU A 129 3.29 8.52 20.60
CA GLU A 129 2.74 9.59 21.45
C GLU A 129 3.76 10.67 21.83
N ARG A 130 5.06 10.35 21.77
CA ARG A 130 6.17 11.32 22.02
C ARG A 130 6.56 12.13 20.79
N LEU A 131 5.99 11.82 19.63
CA LEU A 131 6.33 12.43 18.34
C LEU A 131 5.06 13.02 17.68
N PRO A 132 4.39 14.00 18.33
CA PRO A 132 3.10 14.50 17.85
C PRO A 132 3.17 15.22 16.50
N GLU A 133 4.34 15.69 16.10
CA GLU A 133 4.59 16.27 14.78
C GLU A 133 4.57 15.21 13.67
N MET A 134 4.84 13.95 14.01
CA MET A 134 4.84 12.81 13.07
C MET A 134 3.54 12.00 13.18
N PHE A 135 3.03 11.84 14.38
CA PHE A 135 1.86 11.01 14.68
C PHE A 135 0.78 11.83 15.37
N THR A 136 -0.30 12.13 14.66
CA THR A 136 -1.44 12.81 15.26
C THR A 136 -2.13 11.89 16.28
N PRO A 137 -2.86 12.43 17.28
CA PRO A 137 -3.62 11.59 18.21
C PRO A 137 -4.57 10.62 17.51
N ASP A 138 -5.21 11.04 16.42
CA ASP A 138 -6.09 10.18 15.63
C ASP A 138 -5.33 9.02 14.97
N SER A 139 -4.12 9.24 14.47
CA SER A 139 -3.31 8.17 13.87
C SER A 139 -2.86 7.14 14.91
N VAL A 140 -2.52 7.59 16.12
CA VAL A 140 -2.17 6.67 17.23
C VAL A 140 -3.38 5.81 17.60
N GLU A 141 -4.56 6.41 17.74
CA GLU A 141 -5.79 5.65 18.01
C GLU A 141 -6.15 4.68 16.87
N ASP A 142 -5.89 5.05 15.62
CA ASP A 142 -6.10 4.14 14.49
C ASP A 142 -5.15 2.95 14.53
N TYR A 143 -3.87 3.13 14.88
CA TYR A 143 -2.94 2.00 15.09
C TYR A 143 -3.41 1.07 16.19
N LYS A 144 -3.91 1.62 17.31
CA LYS A 144 -4.49 0.81 18.40
C LYS A 144 -5.72 0.01 17.92
N ALA A 145 -6.53 0.61 17.06
CA ALA A 145 -7.80 0.03 16.62
C ALA A 145 -7.64 -1.05 15.53
N VAL A 146 -6.73 -0.86 14.58
CA VAL A 146 -6.65 -1.72 13.39
C VAL A 146 -5.28 -2.35 13.14
N GLY A 147 -4.25 -1.90 13.82
CA GLY A 147 -2.89 -2.38 13.58
C GLY A 147 -2.20 -1.68 12.40
N GLY A 148 -1.08 -2.22 11.99
CA GLY A 148 -0.25 -1.70 10.92
C GLY A 148 1.24 -1.78 11.22
N THR A 149 2.02 -1.03 10.43
CA THR A 149 3.47 -1.10 10.42
C THR A 149 4.11 0.28 10.66
N PRO A 150 4.02 0.85 11.88
CA PRO A 150 4.44 2.23 12.14
C PRO A 150 5.93 2.50 11.87
N TRP A 151 6.79 1.46 11.91
CA TRP A 151 8.21 1.60 11.56
C TRP A 151 8.47 1.91 10.07
N LEU A 152 7.46 1.78 9.21
CA LEU A 152 7.54 2.12 7.79
C LEU A 152 7.12 3.57 7.52
N ASP A 153 6.51 4.26 8.48
CA ASP A 153 6.10 5.64 8.34
C ASP A 153 7.32 6.55 8.14
N PHE A 154 7.17 7.55 7.26
CA PHE A 154 8.26 8.43 6.84
C PHE A 154 9.46 7.73 6.19
N ARG A 155 9.23 6.52 5.67
CA ARG A 155 10.16 5.74 4.84
C ARG A 155 9.51 5.29 3.54
N HIS A 156 8.20 5.06 3.56
CA HIS A 156 7.40 4.63 2.41
C HIS A 156 6.21 5.57 2.24
N THR A 157 6.04 6.09 1.04
CA THR A 157 4.93 6.98 0.67
C THR A 157 3.61 6.25 0.77
N VAL A 158 2.72 6.69 1.65
CA VAL A 158 1.34 6.22 1.76
C VAL A 158 0.48 7.01 0.79
N PHE A 159 -0.15 6.35 -0.17
CA PHE A 159 -0.95 7.03 -1.20
C PHE A 159 -2.38 6.50 -1.36
N GLY A 160 -2.77 5.51 -0.53
CA GLY A 160 -4.14 4.98 -0.53
C GLY A 160 -4.45 4.16 0.72
N GLN A 161 -5.72 3.76 0.84
CA GLN A 161 -6.24 2.92 1.92
C GLN A 161 -7.28 1.96 1.38
N THR A 162 -7.15 0.69 1.72
CA THR A 162 -8.15 -0.34 1.38
C THR A 162 -9.46 -0.05 2.12
N VAL A 163 -10.55 0.01 1.36
CA VAL A 163 -11.91 0.23 1.88
C VAL A 163 -12.77 -1.04 1.78
N GLU A 164 -12.46 -1.92 0.82
CA GLU A 164 -13.10 -3.22 0.65
C GLU A 164 -12.05 -4.24 0.19
N GLY A 165 -12.20 -5.52 0.58
CA GLY A 165 -11.34 -6.60 0.10
C GLY A 165 -10.15 -6.92 1.00
N MET A 166 -10.14 -6.53 2.27
CA MET A 166 -9.08 -6.94 3.20
C MET A 166 -9.05 -8.45 3.42
N ASP A 167 -10.14 -9.16 3.22
CA ASP A 167 -10.19 -10.63 3.21
C ASP A 167 -9.34 -11.22 2.07
N ALA A 168 -9.35 -10.60 0.89
CA ALA A 168 -8.45 -10.98 -0.20
C ALA A 168 -6.99 -10.70 0.15
N VAL A 169 -6.68 -9.57 0.76
CA VAL A 169 -5.32 -9.23 1.23
C VAL A 169 -4.84 -10.27 2.25
N ASP A 170 -5.68 -10.63 3.21
CA ASP A 170 -5.37 -11.65 4.22
C ASP A 170 -5.12 -13.03 3.57
N ALA A 171 -5.95 -13.43 2.61
CA ALA A 171 -5.80 -14.68 1.88
C ALA A 171 -4.49 -14.73 1.08
N ILE A 172 -4.13 -13.63 0.41
CA ILE A 172 -2.88 -13.54 -0.35
C ILE A 172 -1.67 -13.60 0.59
N ALA A 173 -1.72 -12.93 1.74
CA ALA A 173 -0.64 -12.97 2.73
C ALA A 173 -0.43 -14.37 3.33
N ALA A 174 -1.46 -15.23 3.34
CA ALA A 174 -1.46 -16.55 3.95
C ALA A 174 -1.08 -17.70 3.00
N VAL A 175 -0.85 -17.45 1.71
CA VAL A 175 -0.49 -18.51 0.77
C VAL A 175 0.87 -19.13 1.10
N GLU A 176 1.09 -20.38 0.67
CA GLU A 176 2.39 -21.01 0.75
C GLU A 176 3.41 -20.23 -0.07
N ARG A 177 4.60 -20.06 0.50
CA ARG A 177 5.68 -19.28 -0.10
C ARG A 177 7.03 -19.98 0.05
N ASP A 178 7.98 -19.60 -0.78
CA ASP A 178 9.35 -20.09 -0.70
C ASP A 178 10.19 -19.33 0.36
N SER A 179 11.47 -19.64 0.44
CA SER A 179 12.40 -19.01 1.40
C SER A 179 12.65 -17.51 1.15
N SER A 180 12.23 -17.00 0.00
CA SER A 180 12.30 -15.57 -0.37
C SER A 180 10.95 -14.87 -0.20
N ASP A 181 9.98 -15.51 0.46
CA ASP A 181 8.62 -15.03 0.67
C ASP A 181 7.82 -14.84 -0.63
N LYS A 182 8.23 -15.52 -1.71
CA LYS A 182 7.48 -15.55 -2.96
C LYS A 182 6.44 -16.67 -2.92
N PRO A 183 5.16 -16.40 -3.27
CA PRO A 183 4.15 -17.45 -3.39
C PRO A 183 4.60 -18.61 -4.28
N LEU A 184 4.36 -19.86 -3.84
CA LEU A 184 4.68 -21.05 -4.65
C LEU A 184 3.82 -21.12 -5.91
N GLU A 185 2.56 -20.72 -5.82
CA GLU A 185 1.65 -20.52 -6.95
C GLU A 185 1.46 -19.01 -7.16
N ASP A 186 1.59 -18.56 -8.39
CA ASP A 186 1.48 -17.13 -8.70
C ASP A 186 0.11 -16.58 -8.32
N VAL A 187 0.12 -15.48 -7.56
CA VAL A 187 -1.05 -14.63 -7.31
C VAL A 187 -0.86 -13.39 -8.16
N SER A 188 -1.74 -13.19 -9.14
CA SER A 188 -1.56 -12.16 -10.17
C SER A 188 -2.61 -11.06 -10.05
N ILE A 189 -2.21 -9.86 -10.46
CA ILE A 189 -3.12 -8.76 -10.76
C ILE A 189 -3.71 -9.04 -12.14
N VAL A 190 -5.02 -9.15 -12.22
CA VAL A 190 -5.74 -9.31 -13.50
C VAL A 190 -5.81 -7.95 -14.20
N SER A 191 -6.28 -6.94 -13.48
CA SER A 191 -6.35 -5.55 -13.93
C SER A 191 -6.52 -4.61 -12.74
N ILE A 192 -6.27 -3.33 -12.95
CA ILE A 192 -6.61 -2.28 -11.96
C ILE A 192 -7.52 -1.27 -12.66
N GLU A 193 -8.74 -1.14 -12.13
CA GLU A 193 -9.73 -0.19 -12.64
C GLU A 193 -9.72 1.07 -11.79
N ILE A 194 -9.68 2.23 -12.44
CA ILE A 194 -9.69 3.54 -11.79
C ILE A 194 -11.02 4.21 -12.05
N GLU A 195 -11.70 4.65 -11.00
CA GLU A 195 -12.95 5.42 -11.09
C GLU A 195 -12.88 6.68 -10.23
N LYS A 196 -13.62 7.71 -10.62
CA LYS A 196 -13.80 8.92 -9.81
C LYS A 196 -15.27 9.01 -9.43
N LEU A 197 -15.55 9.05 -8.13
CA LEU A 197 -16.92 9.12 -7.57
C LEU A 197 -17.59 10.49 -7.83
#